data_19d696381b1ce5218904cdc5ccda0fc8
#
_entry.id   19d696381b1ce5218904cdc5ccda0fc8
#
_cell.length_a   1.000
_cell.length_b   1.000
_cell.length_c   1.000
_cell.angle_alpha   90.00
_cell.angle_beta   90.00
_cell.angle_gamma   90.00
#
_symmetry.space_group_name_H-M   'P 1'
#
loop_
_entity.id
_entity.type
_entity.pdbx_description
1 polymer ?
#
loop_
_entity_poly.entity_id
_entity_poly.type
_entity_poly.pdbx_seq_one_letter_code
_entity_poly.pdbx_strand_id
1 'polypeptide(L)'
;MQIAAALLCGGVGAEVVAAARANQTTPLTSPTLTATPSPPTTTVPASVQVLTLDLGCGGERNKLTDQERVARAQKILEDFPVDIVFVARGECAATALAAATHRTWIALPGVGRGAGVITSWAQSPAKEGELWKGIGVRLAAPNGREVVAFAIAFPFAPYQPYQLCGVPHDEQPFLNSAEAAQTMANTTRGLQSEQLAVAARAATAAGYAVIAAGMVNEPSASDWCDQAVAAELCPMRVAWPSVRNIERAGLRDAFRTAHVNVVESAGATWPALALKRDRSDRIDFIFTNTRLRCEAIDILGESGAASVRNPKPLAGGLPGEHRALRGQFQWNETSWAK
;
A
#
# COMPACT_ATOMS: atom_id res chain seq x y z
N MET A 1 -51.45 -25.79 -6.29
CA MET A 1 -52.38 -25.48 -7.42
C MET A 1 -51.57 -25.55 -8.68
N GLN A 2 -51.82 -26.62 -9.44
CA GLN A 2 -51.35 -26.96 -10.78
C GLN A 2 -51.96 -26.05 -11.84
N ILE A 3 -51.35 -25.99 -13.02
CA ILE A 3 -51.88 -26.12 -14.39
C ILE A 3 -50.79 -25.54 -15.30
N ALA A 4 -49.99 -26.31 -16.02
CA ALA A 4 -50.19 -27.09 -17.26
C ALA A 4 -50.07 -26.20 -18.52
N ALA A 5 -49.05 -26.32 -19.27
CA ALA A 5 -48.76 -26.95 -20.56
C ALA A 5 -49.71 -26.56 -21.75
N ALA A 6 -49.07 -26.17 -22.88
CA ALA A 6 -49.52 -26.57 -24.22
C ALA A 6 -48.38 -26.44 -25.28
N LEU A 7 -48.03 -27.54 -25.87
CA LEU A 7 -47.35 -27.68 -27.19
C LEU A 7 -48.34 -27.32 -28.33
N LEU A 8 -47.78 -26.87 -29.45
CA LEU A 8 -48.36 -27.23 -30.77
C LEU A 8 -47.27 -27.20 -31.84
N CYS A 9 -47.19 -28.35 -32.58
CA CYS A 9 -46.42 -28.68 -33.75
C CYS A 9 -47.09 -28.21 -35.05
N GLY A 10 -46.32 -28.14 -36.13
CA GLY A 10 -46.75 -28.14 -37.51
C GLY A 10 -45.62 -27.60 -38.39
N GLY A 11 -44.98 -28.24 -39.27
CA GLY A 11 -45.28 -29.36 -40.11
C GLY A 11 -45.31 -28.96 -41.60
N VAL A 12 -44.41 -29.53 -42.41
CA VAL A 12 -44.43 -29.93 -43.82
C VAL A 12 -44.24 -28.90 -44.93
N GLY A 13 -43.31 -29.24 -45.87
CA GLY A 13 -43.40 -28.89 -47.25
C GLY A 13 -42.06 -28.88 -48.02
N ALA A 14 -41.70 -30.03 -48.52
CA ALA A 14 -40.61 -30.19 -49.53
C ALA A 14 -41.11 -29.86 -50.95
N GLU A 15 -40.28 -29.19 -51.71
CA GLU A 15 -40.32 -29.40 -53.19
C GLU A 15 -38.91 -29.30 -53.80
N VAL A 16 -38.57 -30.34 -54.53
CA VAL A 16 -37.35 -30.54 -55.30
C VAL A 16 -37.62 -30.05 -56.73
N VAL A 17 -36.80 -29.18 -57.28
CA VAL A 17 -36.65 -29.01 -58.70
C VAL A 17 -35.18 -29.00 -59.08
N ALA A 18 -34.79 -30.03 -59.80
CA ALA A 18 -33.50 -30.15 -60.47
C ALA A 18 -33.49 -29.44 -61.82
N ALA A 19 -32.45 -28.68 -62.14
CA ALA A 19 -32.08 -28.36 -63.48
C ALA A 19 -30.56 -28.27 -63.61
N ALA A 20 -30.05 -29.01 -64.63
CA ALA A 20 -28.64 -29.25 -64.92
C ALA A 20 -28.03 -28.22 -65.89
N ARG A 21 -26.68 -28.18 -65.85
CA ARG A 21 -25.70 -27.78 -66.86
C ARG A 21 -25.30 -26.32 -67.03
N ALA A 22 -24.05 -26.03 -66.68
CA ALA A 22 -23.02 -25.75 -67.69
C ALA A 22 -21.64 -25.64 -67.04
N ASN A 23 -20.70 -26.43 -67.49
CA ASN A 23 -19.27 -26.37 -67.23
C ASN A 23 -18.68 -25.04 -67.74
N GLN A 24 -18.09 -24.24 -66.85
CA GLN A 24 -17.06 -23.30 -67.18
C GLN A 24 -15.98 -23.38 -66.15
N THR A 25 -14.82 -23.90 -66.53
CA THR A 25 -13.58 -23.92 -65.72
C THR A 25 -12.95 -22.53 -65.80
N THR A 26 -13.02 -21.78 -64.73
CA THR A 26 -12.18 -20.61 -64.46
C THR A 26 -11.13 -20.99 -63.37
N PRO A 27 -9.87 -20.57 -63.52
CA PRO A 27 -8.85 -20.91 -62.55
C PRO A 27 -9.11 -20.22 -61.22
N LEU A 28 -9.12 -21.00 -60.11
CA LEU A 28 -9.19 -20.52 -58.76
C LEU A 28 -7.89 -19.77 -58.43
N THR A 29 -7.95 -18.46 -58.39
CA THR A 29 -6.97 -17.63 -57.66
C THR A 29 -7.21 -17.83 -56.15
N SER A 30 -6.26 -18.41 -55.45
CA SER A 30 -6.28 -18.54 -54.01
C SER A 30 -6.39 -17.14 -53.33
N PRO A 31 -7.34 -16.93 -52.41
CA PRO A 31 -7.38 -15.68 -51.68
C PRO A 31 -6.12 -15.59 -50.79
N THR A 32 -5.34 -14.54 -51.01
CA THR A 32 -4.27 -14.15 -50.10
C THR A 32 -4.91 -13.86 -48.76
N LEU A 33 -4.66 -14.72 -47.73
CA LEU A 33 -5.02 -14.47 -46.35
C LEU A 33 -4.29 -13.21 -45.90
N THR A 34 -4.99 -12.08 -45.92
CA THR A 34 -4.54 -10.88 -45.16
C THR A 34 -4.46 -11.25 -43.71
N ALA A 35 -3.24 -11.27 -43.19
CA ALA A 35 -3.01 -11.48 -41.76
C ALA A 35 -3.78 -10.40 -40.96
N THR A 36 -4.76 -10.83 -40.19
CA THR A 36 -5.45 -9.97 -39.23
C THR A 36 -4.38 -9.38 -38.29
N PRO A 37 -4.30 -8.03 -38.15
CA PRO A 37 -3.35 -7.46 -37.22
C PRO A 37 -3.60 -8.03 -35.83
N SER A 38 -2.56 -8.62 -35.26
CA SER A 38 -2.60 -9.08 -33.84
C SER A 38 -3.04 -7.91 -32.95
N PRO A 39 -3.96 -8.12 -32.00
CA PRO A 39 -4.33 -7.07 -31.07
C PRO A 39 -3.07 -6.53 -30.40
N PRO A 40 -3.00 -5.23 -30.11
CA PRO A 40 -1.84 -4.65 -29.45
C PRO A 40 -1.57 -5.43 -28.18
N THR A 41 -0.37 -5.97 -28.07
CA THR A 41 0.09 -6.63 -26.84
C THR A 41 0.19 -5.53 -25.79
N THR A 42 -0.84 -5.36 -24.99
CA THR A 42 -0.78 -4.52 -23.79
C THR A 42 0.31 -5.13 -22.91
N THR A 43 1.48 -4.51 -22.90
CA THR A 43 2.56 -4.88 -22.00
C THR A 43 2.03 -4.68 -20.58
N VAL A 44 1.68 -5.79 -19.95
CA VAL A 44 1.21 -5.81 -18.55
C VAL A 44 2.32 -5.24 -17.68
N PRO A 45 2.04 -4.29 -16.78
CA PRO A 45 3.06 -3.71 -15.93
C PRO A 45 3.80 -4.80 -15.14
N ALA A 46 5.12 -4.86 -15.33
CA ALA A 46 5.97 -5.81 -14.61
C ALA A 46 6.17 -5.43 -13.13
N SER A 47 5.74 -4.24 -12.73
CA SER A 47 5.95 -3.66 -11.41
C SER A 47 4.66 -3.15 -10.78
N VAL A 48 4.69 -3.01 -9.44
CA VAL A 48 3.64 -2.41 -8.60
C VAL A 48 4.18 -1.12 -8.02
N GLN A 49 3.47 -0.01 -8.21
CA GLN A 49 3.79 1.29 -7.65
C GLN A 49 2.92 1.56 -6.42
N VAL A 50 3.55 1.91 -5.31
CA VAL A 50 2.88 2.06 -4.00
C VAL A 50 3.22 3.42 -3.40
N LEU A 51 2.25 4.04 -2.73
CA LEU A 51 2.42 5.27 -1.97
C LEU A 51 1.81 5.13 -0.58
N THR A 52 2.51 5.57 0.47
CA THR A 52 1.87 5.88 1.77
C THR A 52 1.45 7.34 1.78
N LEU A 53 0.30 7.64 2.34
CA LEU A 53 -0.20 9.01 2.38
C LEU A 53 -0.95 9.28 3.69
N ASP A 54 -0.42 10.20 4.48
CA ASP A 54 -1.13 10.77 5.60
C ASP A 54 -2.03 11.91 5.12
N LEU A 55 -3.34 11.77 5.25
CA LEU A 55 -4.28 12.84 4.91
C LEU A 55 -4.48 13.84 6.05
N GLY A 56 -3.99 13.52 7.26
CA GLY A 56 -3.93 14.47 8.38
C GLY A 56 -5.26 14.85 8.99
N CYS A 57 -6.32 14.06 8.79
CA CYS A 57 -7.60 14.32 9.43
C CYS A 57 -7.47 14.28 10.96
N GLY A 58 -7.93 15.35 11.63
CA GLY A 58 -7.78 15.50 13.09
C GLY A 58 -6.36 15.84 13.57
N GLY A 59 -5.43 16.16 12.65
CA GLY A 59 -4.08 16.62 12.99
C GLY A 59 -4.07 18.09 13.43
N GLU A 60 -3.13 18.44 14.32
CA GLU A 60 -3.06 19.77 14.93
C GLU A 60 -2.04 20.70 14.25
N ARG A 61 -0.98 20.12 13.65
CA ARG A 61 0.15 20.88 13.09
C ARG A 61 -0.15 21.48 11.72
N ASN A 62 -0.98 20.80 10.92
CA ASN A 62 -1.34 21.20 9.59
C ASN A 62 -2.84 21.56 9.51
N LYS A 63 -3.14 22.84 9.65
CA LYS A 63 -4.52 23.39 9.69
C LYS A 63 -5.13 23.54 8.29
N LEU A 64 -5.00 22.54 7.44
CA LEU A 64 -5.62 22.53 6.13
C LEU A 64 -7.11 22.18 6.23
N THR A 65 -7.89 22.75 5.33
CA THR A 65 -9.25 22.29 5.05
C THR A 65 -9.22 20.94 4.34
N ASP A 66 -10.31 20.19 4.38
CA ASP A 66 -10.41 18.90 3.67
C ASP A 66 -10.20 19.06 2.16
N GLN A 67 -10.68 20.15 1.58
CA GLN A 67 -10.48 20.49 0.17
C GLN A 67 -9.00 20.71 -0.17
N GLU A 68 -8.26 21.43 0.66
CA GLU A 68 -6.82 21.63 0.49
C GLU A 68 -6.04 20.32 0.63
N ARG A 69 -6.44 19.43 1.56
CA ARG A 69 -5.86 18.09 1.70
C ARG A 69 -6.04 17.27 0.43
N VAL A 70 -7.26 17.27 -0.11
CA VAL A 70 -7.58 16.58 -1.37
C VAL A 70 -6.76 17.15 -2.52
N ALA A 71 -6.70 18.48 -2.68
CA ALA A 71 -5.96 19.13 -3.76
C ALA A 71 -4.45 18.80 -3.71
N ARG A 72 -3.83 18.84 -2.51
CA ARG A 72 -2.43 18.47 -2.33
C ARG A 72 -2.18 17.00 -2.63
N ALA A 73 -3.03 16.10 -2.13
CA ALA A 73 -2.95 14.67 -2.38
C ALA A 73 -3.14 14.34 -3.86
N GLN A 74 -4.10 14.97 -4.53
CA GLN A 74 -4.32 14.82 -5.97
C GLN A 74 -3.07 15.25 -6.76
N LYS A 75 -2.47 16.38 -6.43
CA LYS A 75 -1.24 16.85 -7.07
C LYS A 75 -0.08 15.86 -6.89
N ILE A 76 0.04 15.23 -5.73
CA ILE A 76 1.04 14.17 -5.51
C ILE A 76 0.79 12.99 -6.46
N LEU A 77 -0.46 12.55 -6.63
CA LEU A 77 -0.80 11.43 -7.51
C LEU A 77 -0.66 11.75 -8.99
N GLU A 78 -0.78 13.01 -9.39
CA GLU A 78 -0.49 13.49 -10.75
C GLU A 78 1.03 13.46 -11.03
N ASP A 79 1.84 13.96 -10.08
CA ASP A 79 3.30 14.04 -10.22
C ASP A 79 3.97 12.66 -10.06
N PHE A 80 3.38 11.78 -9.27
CA PHE A 80 3.89 10.45 -8.93
C PHE A 80 2.79 9.39 -9.11
N PRO A 81 2.51 8.97 -10.35
CA PRO A 81 1.50 7.93 -10.59
C PRO A 81 1.83 6.63 -9.84
N VAL A 82 0.82 6.08 -9.15
CA VAL A 82 0.94 4.82 -8.41
C VAL A 82 -0.31 3.96 -8.58
N ASP A 83 -0.18 2.66 -8.33
CA ASP A 83 -1.27 1.69 -8.42
C ASP A 83 -2.11 1.66 -7.14
N ILE A 84 -1.44 1.70 -5.98
CA ILE A 84 -2.05 1.58 -4.66
C ILE A 84 -1.56 2.70 -3.75
N VAL A 85 -2.51 3.45 -3.18
CA VAL A 85 -2.24 4.45 -2.14
C VAL A 85 -2.71 3.89 -0.80
N PHE A 86 -1.80 3.73 0.15
CA PHE A 86 -2.11 3.38 1.53
C PHE A 86 -2.34 4.66 2.33
N VAL A 87 -3.55 4.83 2.80
CA VAL A 87 -3.99 6.05 3.48
C VAL A 87 -4.03 5.82 4.98
N ALA A 88 -3.52 6.79 5.73
CA ALA A 88 -3.73 6.92 7.16
C ALA A 88 -4.43 8.25 7.47
N ARG A 89 -5.16 8.33 8.58
CA ARG A 89 -5.95 9.49 8.98
C ARG A 89 -6.78 10.07 7.82
N GLY A 90 -7.50 9.17 7.12
CA GLY A 90 -8.20 9.48 5.86
C GLY A 90 -9.68 9.80 5.99
N GLU A 91 -10.25 9.75 7.18
CA GLU A 91 -11.69 9.80 7.43
C GLU A 91 -12.40 11.05 6.88
N CYS A 92 -11.70 12.18 6.75
CA CYS A 92 -12.27 13.44 6.26
C CYS A 92 -12.12 13.63 4.74
N ALA A 93 -11.13 13.02 4.09
CA ALA A 93 -10.71 13.40 2.74
C ALA A 93 -10.56 12.21 1.77
N ALA A 94 -10.42 10.96 2.26
CA ALA A 94 -10.11 9.82 1.40
C ALA A 94 -11.17 9.52 0.33
N THR A 95 -12.47 9.63 0.67
CA THR A 95 -13.56 9.43 -0.28
C THR A 95 -13.53 10.48 -1.39
N ALA A 96 -13.32 11.75 -1.03
CA ALA A 96 -13.25 12.84 -2.00
C ALA A 96 -12.01 12.71 -2.90
N LEU A 97 -10.86 12.31 -2.33
CA LEU A 97 -9.63 12.05 -3.09
C LEU A 97 -9.83 10.89 -4.09
N ALA A 98 -10.45 9.79 -3.66
CA ALA A 98 -10.73 8.66 -4.54
C ALA A 98 -11.62 9.09 -5.72
N ALA A 99 -12.67 9.86 -5.46
CA ALA A 99 -13.55 10.39 -6.51
C ALA A 99 -12.79 11.33 -7.47
N ALA A 100 -11.98 12.27 -6.94
CA ALA A 100 -11.20 13.22 -7.73
C ALA A 100 -10.14 12.54 -8.63
N THR A 101 -9.69 11.34 -8.26
CA THR A 101 -8.68 10.57 -8.99
C THR A 101 -9.26 9.38 -9.77
N HIS A 102 -10.58 9.26 -9.87
CA HIS A 102 -11.28 8.14 -10.52
C HIS A 102 -10.87 6.76 -9.99
N ARG A 103 -10.71 6.65 -8.66
CA ARG A 103 -10.29 5.45 -7.95
C ARG A 103 -11.34 5.05 -6.91
N THR A 104 -11.18 3.89 -6.32
CA THR A 104 -12.01 3.38 -5.23
C THR A 104 -11.31 3.57 -3.90
N TRP A 105 -12.03 4.11 -2.90
CA TRP A 105 -11.64 4.09 -1.50
C TRP A 105 -12.15 2.82 -0.81
N ILE A 106 -11.27 2.08 -0.16
CA ILE A 106 -11.58 0.88 0.61
C ILE A 106 -11.08 1.08 2.03
N ALA A 107 -12.00 1.34 2.95
CA ALA A 107 -11.69 1.52 4.36
C ALA A 107 -11.30 0.18 5.01
N LEU A 108 -10.25 0.20 5.84
CA LEU A 108 -9.73 -0.96 6.58
C LEU A 108 -9.63 -0.63 8.08
N PRO A 109 -10.76 -0.55 8.79
CA PRO A 109 -10.81 -0.04 10.16
C PRO A 109 -10.09 -0.93 11.18
N GLY A 110 -9.87 -2.20 10.88
CA GLY A 110 -9.23 -3.16 11.79
C GLY A 110 -7.74 -2.91 12.05
N VAL A 111 -7.07 -2.06 11.25
CA VAL A 111 -5.63 -1.74 11.40
C VAL A 111 -5.36 -0.29 11.78
N GLY A 112 -6.38 0.43 12.21
CA GLY A 112 -6.28 1.76 12.78
C GLY A 112 -7.28 2.78 12.21
N ARG A 113 -7.34 3.93 12.87
CA ARG A 113 -8.29 4.98 12.55
C ARG A 113 -8.00 5.62 11.19
N GLY A 114 -9.03 5.68 10.34
CA GLY A 114 -8.94 6.29 9.01
C GLY A 114 -7.97 5.57 8.06
N ALA A 115 -7.65 4.29 8.35
CA ALA A 115 -6.81 3.46 7.51
C ALA A 115 -7.58 2.87 6.33
N GLY A 116 -6.93 2.75 5.18
CA GLY A 116 -7.48 2.10 4.00
C GLY A 116 -6.62 2.28 2.76
N VAL A 117 -7.14 1.87 1.63
CA VAL A 117 -6.46 1.97 0.35
C VAL A 117 -7.28 2.71 -0.69
N ILE A 118 -6.60 3.47 -1.56
CA ILE A 118 -7.18 4.07 -2.77
C ILE A 118 -6.50 3.43 -3.97
N THR A 119 -7.28 2.82 -4.87
CA THR A 119 -6.75 2.11 -6.04
C THR A 119 -7.77 2.05 -7.17
N SER A 120 -7.29 1.86 -8.40
CA SER A 120 -8.12 1.49 -9.56
C SER A 120 -8.19 -0.03 -9.78
N TRP A 121 -7.43 -0.81 -9.01
CA TRP A 121 -7.46 -2.26 -9.14
C TRP A 121 -8.76 -2.85 -8.64
N ALA A 122 -9.22 -3.92 -9.28
CA ALA A 122 -10.42 -4.61 -8.87
C ALA A 122 -10.25 -5.24 -7.49
N GLN A 123 -11.23 -5.03 -6.62
CA GLN A 123 -11.30 -5.71 -5.33
C GLN A 123 -11.84 -7.12 -5.53
N SER A 124 -11.09 -8.11 -5.07
CA SER A 124 -11.56 -9.49 -4.98
C SER A 124 -12.14 -9.72 -3.57
N PRO A 125 -13.37 -10.29 -3.46
CA PRO A 125 -13.94 -10.61 -2.16
C PRO A 125 -13.03 -11.54 -1.35
N ALA A 126 -12.87 -11.25 -0.06
CA ALA A 126 -12.22 -12.19 0.85
C ALA A 126 -13.06 -13.48 0.94
N LYS A 127 -12.40 -14.63 0.86
CA LYS A 127 -13.05 -15.93 1.03
C LYS A 127 -13.41 -16.14 2.50
N GLU A 128 -14.39 -16.97 2.76
CA GLU A 128 -14.73 -17.35 4.13
C GLU A 128 -13.56 -18.10 4.78
N GLY A 129 -13.25 -17.74 6.04
CA GLY A 129 -12.11 -18.33 6.78
C GLY A 129 -10.76 -17.64 6.52
N GLU A 130 -10.64 -16.68 5.61
CA GLU A 130 -9.41 -15.92 5.44
C GLU A 130 -9.16 -14.98 6.64
N LEU A 131 -8.03 -15.18 7.34
CA LEU A 131 -7.70 -14.46 8.58
C LEU A 131 -7.47 -12.96 8.40
N TRP A 132 -7.31 -12.48 7.17
CA TRP A 132 -7.19 -11.04 6.86
C TRP A 132 -8.52 -10.36 6.55
N LYS A 133 -9.65 -11.09 6.57
CA LYS A 133 -10.98 -10.53 6.37
C LYS A 133 -11.24 -9.43 7.41
N GLY A 134 -11.57 -8.22 6.94
CA GLY A 134 -11.84 -7.06 7.80
C GLY A 134 -10.63 -6.22 8.19
N ILE A 135 -9.39 -6.70 7.97
CA ILE A 135 -8.17 -5.94 8.25
C ILE A 135 -7.28 -5.76 7.01
N GLY A 136 -7.49 -6.54 5.96
CA GLY A 136 -6.82 -6.43 4.67
C GLY A 136 -7.81 -6.53 3.52
N VAL A 137 -7.38 -6.15 2.33
CA VAL A 137 -8.14 -6.25 1.09
C VAL A 137 -7.33 -6.97 0.03
N ARG A 138 -7.99 -7.88 -0.71
CA ARG A 138 -7.39 -8.54 -1.86
C ARG A 138 -7.68 -7.73 -3.12
N LEU A 139 -6.63 -7.38 -3.84
CA LEU A 139 -6.65 -6.56 -5.05
C LEU A 139 -6.12 -7.38 -6.22
N ALA A 140 -6.81 -7.34 -7.36
CA ALA A 140 -6.37 -7.97 -8.60
C ALA A 140 -5.63 -6.94 -9.47
N ALA A 141 -4.35 -7.18 -9.69
CA ALA A 141 -3.53 -6.39 -10.60
C ALA A 141 -3.97 -6.62 -12.06
N PRO A 142 -3.69 -5.67 -12.98
CA PRO A 142 -4.03 -5.82 -14.41
C PRO A 142 -3.42 -7.05 -15.08
N ASN A 143 -2.35 -7.61 -14.53
CA ASN A 143 -1.71 -8.83 -14.98
C ASN A 143 -2.35 -10.13 -14.43
N GLY A 144 -3.47 -10.02 -13.72
CA GLY A 144 -4.15 -11.16 -13.10
C GLY A 144 -3.54 -11.65 -11.79
N ARG A 145 -2.43 -11.06 -11.32
CA ARG A 145 -1.84 -11.38 -10.01
C ARG A 145 -2.60 -10.71 -8.89
N GLU A 146 -2.58 -11.30 -7.73
CA GLU A 146 -3.30 -10.78 -6.58
C GLU A 146 -2.34 -10.34 -5.48
N VAL A 147 -2.69 -9.20 -4.86
CA VAL A 147 -2.03 -8.63 -3.69
C VAL A 147 -3.03 -8.59 -2.55
N VAL A 148 -2.63 -9.01 -1.36
CA VAL A 148 -3.34 -8.66 -0.12
C VAL A 148 -2.67 -7.42 0.46
N ALA A 149 -3.44 -6.33 0.53
CA ALA A 149 -3.01 -5.02 0.98
C ALA A 149 -3.52 -4.73 2.40
N PHE A 150 -2.65 -4.29 3.29
CA PHE A 150 -2.93 -3.89 4.67
C PHE A 150 -2.53 -2.42 4.86
N ALA A 151 -3.50 -1.53 5.11
CA ALA A 151 -3.20 -0.15 5.44
C ALA A 151 -2.99 0.00 6.95
N ILE A 152 -1.85 0.59 7.35
CA ILE A 152 -1.44 0.71 8.75
C ILE A 152 -1.71 2.14 9.24
N ALA A 153 -2.39 2.28 10.39
CA ALA A 153 -2.51 3.54 11.12
C ALA A 153 -2.59 3.24 12.64
N PHE A 154 -1.50 2.72 13.21
CA PHE A 154 -1.46 2.35 14.62
C PHE A 154 -1.58 3.58 15.54
N PRO A 155 -1.91 3.39 16.83
CA PRO A 155 -2.01 4.49 17.79
C PRO A 155 -0.73 5.32 17.83
N PHE A 156 -0.86 6.64 17.79
CA PHE A 156 0.28 7.56 17.81
C PHE A 156 0.75 7.90 19.25
N ALA A 157 -0.15 7.83 20.22
CA ALA A 157 0.12 8.18 21.61
C ALA A 157 -0.16 7.00 22.58
N PRO A 158 0.64 6.89 23.67
CA PRO A 158 1.85 7.66 23.95
C PRO A 158 3.00 7.35 22.99
N TYR A 159 3.86 8.36 22.69
CA TYR A 159 4.97 8.22 21.77
C TYR A 159 6.29 8.02 22.52
N GLN A 160 6.73 6.79 22.66
CA GLN A 160 7.87 6.40 23.49
C GLN A 160 9.21 7.00 23.06
N PRO A 161 9.51 7.24 21.78
CA PRO A 161 10.71 7.97 21.40
C PRO A 161 10.82 9.36 22.04
N TYR A 162 9.72 10.11 22.13
CA TYR A 162 9.73 11.40 22.83
C TYR A 162 9.93 11.25 24.32
N GLN A 163 9.31 10.25 24.95
CA GLN A 163 9.50 9.96 26.38
C GLN A 163 10.97 9.65 26.71
N LEU A 164 11.69 8.90 25.83
CA LEU A 164 13.13 8.61 25.99
C LEU A 164 14.02 9.82 25.72
N CYS A 165 13.59 10.73 24.84
CA CYS A 165 14.34 11.93 24.48
C CYS A 165 14.08 13.13 25.39
N GLY A 166 13.22 12.99 26.42
CA GLY A 166 12.86 14.11 27.29
C GLY A 166 12.02 15.18 26.58
N VAL A 167 11.31 14.83 25.49
CA VAL A 167 10.40 15.72 24.78
C VAL A 167 9.00 15.57 25.37
N PRO A 168 8.40 16.62 25.95
CA PRO A 168 7.05 16.56 26.50
C PRO A 168 6.02 16.24 25.39
N HIS A 169 5.19 15.22 25.63
CA HIS A 169 4.13 14.79 24.72
C HIS A 169 3.01 14.11 25.54
N ASP A 170 1.79 14.57 25.37
CA ASP A 170 0.57 14.00 25.99
C ASP A 170 0.66 13.78 27.51
N GLU A 171 1.33 14.66 28.24
CA GLU A 171 1.50 14.59 29.70
C GLU A 171 2.07 13.24 30.23
N GLN A 172 2.68 12.46 29.34
CA GLN A 172 3.24 11.16 29.68
C GLN A 172 4.60 11.30 30.40
N PRO A 173 4.91 10.41 31.36
CA PRO A 173 6.18 10.44 32.07
C PRO A 173 7.35 10.13 31.12
N PHE A 174 8.51 10.71 31.39
CA PHE A 174 9.73 10.34 30.68
C PHE A 174 10.18 8.93 31.05
N LEU A 175 10.80 8.26 30.09
CA LEU A 175 11.37 6.94 30.24
C LEU A 175 12.90 7.03 30.27
N ASN A 176 13.54 6.09 30.96
CA ASN A 176 14.99 6.09 31.15
C ASN A 176 15.66 4.78 30.72
N SER A 177 14.91 3.83 30.17
CA SER A 177 15.46 2.57 29.69
C SER A 177 14.75 2.05 28.44
N ALA A 178 15.49 1.25 27.68
CA ALA A 178 14.97 0.59 26.48
C ALA A 178 13.84 -0.41 26.83
N GLU A 179 13.96 -1.12 27.95
CA GLU A 179 12.97 -2.11 28.40
C GLU A 179 11.65 -1.45 28.77
N ALA A 180 11.69 -0.31 29.47
CA ALA A 180 10.50 0.47 29.79
C ALA A 180 9.82 0.96 28.50
N ALA A 181 10.60 1.45 27.53
CA ALA A 181 10.08 1.91 26.25
C ALA A 181 9.44 0.78 25.45
N GLN A 182 10.08 -0.40 25.37
CA GLN A 182 9.53 -1.58 24.69
C GLN A 182 8.22 -2.04 25.34
N THR A 183 8.16 -2.09 26.66
CA THR A 183 6.96 -2.48 27.41
C THR A 183 5.80 -1.53 27.11
N MET A 184 6.03 -0.22 27.19
CA MET A 184 5.02 0.80 26.90
C MET A 184 4.60 0.77 25.42
N ALA A 185 5.54 0.62 24.49
CA ALA A 185 5.24 0.51 23.07
C ALA A 185 4.40 -0.73 22.77
N ASN A 186 4.71 -1.87 23.39
CA ASN A 186 3.92 -3.09 23.25
C ASN A 186 2.49 -2.92 23.82
N THR A 187 2.35 -2.23 24.95
CA THR A 187 1.03 -1.89 25.50
C THR A 187 0.23 -0.99 24.55
N THR A 188 0.90 -0.07 23.85
CA THR A 188 0.26 0.90 22.95
C THR A 188 -0.15 0.29 21.61
N ARG A 189 0.71 -0.53 20.98
CA ARG A 189 0.58 -0.98 19.58
C ARG A 189 0.72 -2.49 19.38
N GLY A 190 1.09 -3.23 20.46
CA GLY A 190 1.37 -4.67 20.35
C GLY A 190 0.22 -5.45 19.76
N LEU A 191 -1.00 -5.22 20.23
CA LEU A 191 -2.18 -5.94 19.75
C LEU A 191 -2.38 -5.76 18.24
N GLN A 192 -2.34 -4.52 17.74
CA GLN A 192 -2.55 -4.24 16.31
C GLN A 192 -1.42 -4.82 15.46
N SER A 193 -0.17 -4.72 15.92
CA SER A 193 0.98 -5.27 15.20
C SER A 193 0.96 -6.80 15.15
N GLU A 194 0.51 -7.47 16.21
CA GLU A 194 0.33 -8.92 16.25
C GLU A 194 -0.81 -9.38 15.34
N GLN A 195 -1.96 -8.69 15.36
CA GLN A 195 -3.09 -8.98 14.48
C GLN A 195 -2.67 -8.86 13.00
N LEU A 196 -1.98 -7.78 12.65
CA LEU A 196 -1.43 -7.60 11.31
C LEU A 196 -0.43 -8.72 10.96
N ALA A 197 0.47 -9.09 11.87
CA ALA A 197 1.46 -10.13 11.66
C ALA A 197 0.81 -11.49 11.38
N VAL A 198 -0.24 -11.85 12.15
CA VAL A 198 -1.01 -13.09 11.95
C VAL A 198 -1.68 -13.10 10.57
N ALA A 199 -2.35 -12.02 10.21
CA ALA A 199 -3.05 -11.87 8.94
C ALA A 199 -2.09 -11.90 7.74
N ALA A 200 -0.97 -11.17 7.82
CA ALA A 200 0.04 -11.13 6.77
C ALA A 200 0.71 -12.50 6.54
N ARG A 201 0.96 -13.24 7.62
CA ARG A 201 1.48 -14.61 7.55
C ARG A 201 0.50 -15.54 6.87
N ALA A 202 -0.78 -15.47 7.23
CA ALA A 202 -1.83 -16.26 6.61
C ALA A 202 -1.97 -15.96 5.11
N ALA A 203 -1.97 -14.68 4.72
CA ALA A 203 -2.01 -14.27 3.32
C ALA A 203 -0.78 -14.76 2.53
N THR A 204 0.42 -14.70 3.14
CA THR A 204 1.65 -15.22 2.55
C THR A 204 1.59 -16.76 2.37
N ALA A 205 1.11 -17.48 3.39
CA ALA A 205 0.95 -18.93 3.33
C ALA A 205 -0.09 -19.37 2.28
N ALA A 206 -1.14 -18.57 2.07
CA ALA A 206 -2.12 -18.78 1.02
C ALA A 206 -1.60 -18.45 -0.40
N GLY A 207 -0.35 -18.00 -0.51
CA GLY A 207 0.31 -17.77 -1.81
C GLY A 207 0.14 -16.39 -2.39
N TYR A 208 -0.40 -15.41 -1.66
CA TYR A 208 -0.55 -14.04 -2.14
C TYR A 208 0.74 -13.22 -2.03
N ALA A 209 0.91 -12.26 -2.92
CA ALA A 209 1.79 -11.14 -2.63
C ALA A 209 1.17 -10.31 -1.50
N VAL A 210 2.00 -9.82 -0.58
CA VAL A 210 1.54 -9.03 0.57
C VAL A 210 2.25 -7.70 0.57
N ILE A 211 1.47 -6.63 0.75
CA ILE A 211 1.95 -5.28 1.01
C ILE A 211 1.25 -4.77 2.26
N ALA A 212 2.02 -4.39 3.28
CA ALA A 212 1.52 -3.70 4.46
C ALA A 212 2.21 -2.34 4.54
N ALA A 213 1.44 -1.23 4.54
CA ALA A 213 2.04 0.09 4.47
C ALA A 213 1.24 1.16 5.21
N GLY A 214 1.93 2.18 5.70
CA GLY A 214 1.36 3.31 6.41
C GLY A 214 2.07 3.62 7.72
N MET A 215 1.34 4.23 8.66
CA MET A 215 1.84 4.77 9.92
C MET A 215 1.90 3.69 11.01
N VAL A 216 3.09 3.17 11.29
CA VAL A 216 3.33 2.28 12.46
C VAL A 216 3.38 3.10 13.75
N ASN A 217 3.74 4.40 13.67
CA ASN A 217 3.89 5.30 14.80
C ASN A 217 4.92 4.81 15.85
N GLU A 218 5.92 4.08 15.38
CA GLU A 218 7.02 3.54 16.15
C GLU A 218 8.21 3.31 15.22
N PRO A 219 9.45 3.67 15.58
CA PRO A 219 10.63 3.39 14.76
C PRO A 219 10.89 1.89 14.62
N SER A 220 11.83 1.51 13.76
CA SER A 220 12.33 0.14 13.74
C SER A 220 13.56 -0.05 14.64
N ALA A 221 13.87 -1.30 14.98
CA ALA A 221 15.11 -1.63 15.68
C ALA A 221 16.35 -1.35 14.82
N SER A 222 16.23 -1.35 13.50
CA SER A 222 17.31 -0.98 12.58
C SER A 222 17.52 0.52 12.48
N ASP A 223 16.53 1.34 12.86
CA ASP A 223 16.67 2.80 12.93
C ASP A 223 17.24 3.25 14.28
N TRP A 224 16.93 2.53 15.37
CA TRP A 224 17.43 2.80 16.72
C TRP A 224 18.47 1.75 17.13
N CYS A 225 19.53 1.62 16.33
CA CYS A 225 20.65 0.68 16.49
C CYS A 225 21.90 1.38 17.03
N ASP A 226 22.95 0.61 17.32
CA ASP A 226 24.21 1.13 17.85
C ASP A 226 24.86 2.16 16.92
N GLN A 227 24.74 1.98 15.60
CA GLN A 227 25.25 2.95 14.61
C GLN A 227 24.49 4.29 14.69
N ALA A 228 23.17 4.24 14.91
CA ALA A 228 22.33 5.44 15.08
C ALA A 228 22.65 6.16 16.39
N VAL A 229 22.91 5.41 17.47
CA VAL A 229 23.34 5.98 18.76
C VAL A 229 24.71 6.69 18.61
N ALA A 230 25.69 6.04 17.97
CA ALA A 230 27.00 6.62 17.73
C ALA A 230 26.96 7.90 16.85
N ALA A 231 25.93 8.01 15.98
CA ALA A 231 25.67 9.19 15.15
C ALA A 231 24.70 10.20 15.79
N GLU A 232 24.35 10.03 17.07
CA GLU A 232 23.43 10.89 17.84
C GLU A 232 22.02 11.02 17.23
N LEU A 233 21.62 10.06 16.39
CA LEU A 233 20.28 10.01 15.79
C LEU A 233 19.22 9.54 16.78
N CYS A 234 19.61 8.80 17.82
CA CYS A 234 18.74 8.37 18.92
C CYS A 234 19.56 8.28 20.23
N PRO A 235 18.91 8.37 21.41
CA PRO A 235 19.62 8.39 22.69
C PRO A 235 20.16 7.02 23.09
N MET A 236 19.53 5.95 22.64
CA MET A 236 19.89 4.57 22.97
C MET A 236 19.33 3.59 21.93
N ARG A 237 19.91 2.40 21.89
CA ARG A 237 19.37 1.30 21.11
C ARG A 237 18.06 0.78 21.72
N VAL A 238 17.02 0.60 20.90
CA VAL A 238 15.75 0.02 21.31
C VAL A 238 15.27 -1.01 20.29
N ALA A 239 14.92 -2.21 20.75
CA ALA A 239 14.33 -3.26 19.93
C ALA A 239 12.81 -3.10 19.86
N TRP A 240 12.34 -2.10 19.14
CA TRP A 240 10.95 -1.73 19.01
C TRP A 240 10.04 -2.90 18.60
N PRO A 241 8.92 -3.17 19.34
CA PRO A 241 8.14 -4.40 19.17
C PRO A 241 7.31 -4.44 17.90
N SER A 242 6.68 -3.34 17.47
CA SER A 242 5.67 -3.36 16.40
C SER A 242 6.27 -3.75 15.05
N VAL A 243 7.34 -3.08 14.62
CA VAL A 243 8.04 -3.42 13.36
C VAL A 243 8.59 -4.84 13.43
N ARG A 244 9.15 -5.23 14.59
CA ARG A 244 9.69 -6.59 14.77
C ARG A 244 8.62 -7.68 14.67
N ASN A 245 7.39 -7.44 15.13
CA ASN A 245 6.27 -8.39 14.96
C ASN A 245 5.92 -8.56 13.48
N ILE A 246 5.89 -7.46 12.72
CA ILE A 246 5.62 -7.47 11.27
C ILE A 246 6.73 -8.22 10.52
N GLU A 247 8.00 -7.96 10.83
CA GLU A 247 9.15 -8.63 10.22
C GLU A 247 9.18 -10.15 10.53
N ARG A 248 8.84 -10.54 11.77
CA ARG A 248 8.69 -11.97 12.16
C ARG A 248 7.57 -12.69 11.43
N ALA A 249 6.62 -11.96 10.84
CA ALA A 249 5.62 -12.53 9.95
C ALA A 249 6.14 -12.83 8.54
N GLY A 250 7.41 -12.56 8.26
CA GLY A 250 8.05 -12.78 6.96
C GLY A 250 7.95 -11.58 6.02
N LEU A 251 7.51 -10.42 6.51
CA LEU A 251 7.55 -9.18 5.75
C LEU A 251 8.90 -8.48 5.92
N ARG A 252 9.33 -7.74 4.90
CA ARG A 252 10.59 -7.00 4.87
C ARG A 252 10.30 -5.51 4.75
N ASP A 253 10.98 -4.73 5.55
CA ASP A 253 11.01 -3.27 5.43
C ASP A 253 11.70 -2.88 4.13
N ALA A 254 10.94 -2.36 3.18
CA ALA A 254 11.43 -2.01 1.86
C ALA A 254 12.46 -0.88 1.90
N PHE A 255 12.26 0.12 2.80
CA PHE A 255 13.19 1.24 2.91
C PHE A 255 14.56 0.78 3.43
N ARG A 256 14.61 -0.02 4.50
CA ARG A 256 15.89 -0.54 5.01
C ARG A 256 16.52 -1.59 4.10
N THR A 257 15.72 -2.30 3.30
CA THR A 257 16.27 -3.19 2.26
C THR A 257 17.04 -2.40 1.18
N ALA A 258 16.54 -1.23 0.79
CA ALA A 258 17.18 -0.37 -0.22
C ALA A 258 18.27 0.56 0.38
N HIS A 259 18.09 0.97 1.64
CA HIS A 259 18.93 1.96 2.33
C HIS A 259 19.46 1.39 3.65
N VAL A 260 20.46 0.51 3.57
CA VAL A 260 20.98 -0.24 4.73
C VAL A 260 21.71 0.64 5.75
N ASN A 261 22.32 1.75 5.32
CA ASN A 261 23.07 2.65 6.20
C ASN A 261 22.14 3.69 6.81
N VAL A 262 21.87 3.55 8.13
CA VAL A 262 20.96 4.44 8.87
C VAL A 262 21.50 5.88 8.98
N VAL A 263 22.82 6.05 8.99
CA VAL A 263 23.44 7.39 9.10
C VAL A 263 23.35 8.16 7.78
N GLU A 264 23.57 7.46 6.66
CA GLU A 264 23.45 8.05 5.33
C GLU A 264 22.00 8.30 4.93
N SER A 265 21.10 7.44 5.39
CA SER A 265 19.69 7.46 5.03
C SER A 265 18.82 7.20 6.26
N ALA A 266 18.75 8.17 7.17
CA ALA A 266 17.92 8.09 8.37
C ALA A 266 16.43 7.86 8.01
N GLY A 267 15.96 8.51 6.94
CA GLY A 267 14.66 8.22 6.37
C GLY A 267 13.48 8.75 7.16
N ALA A 268 13.69 9.77 7.99
CA ALA A 268 12.63 10.31 8.85
C ALA A 268 11.38 10.72 8.07
N THR A 269 10.24 10.19 8.49
CA THR A 269 8.94 10.50 7.90
C THR A 269 8.12 11.46 8.74
N TRP A 270 8.40 11.57 10.03
CA TRP A 270 7.72 12.45 10.96
C TRP A 270 8.71 13.14 11.91
N PRO A 271 8.46 14.41 12.31
CA PRO A 271 7.43 15.28 11.74
C PRO A 271 7.92 15.91 10.42
N ALA A 272 7.00 16.09 9.49
CA ALA A 272 7.28 16.84 8.26
C ALA A 272 7.45 18.34 8.54
N LEU A 273 6.72 18.87 9.51
CA LEU A 273 6.79 20.26 9.96
C LEU A 273 7.46 20.31 11.35
N ALA A 274 8.78 20.07 11.39
CA ALA A 274 9.52 19.98 12.62
C ALA A 274 9.58 21.31 13.38
N LEU A 275 9.32 21.28 14.67
CA LEU A 275 9.62 22.35 15.60
C LEU A 275 11.04 22.16 16.15
N LYS A 276 11.68 23.22 16.71
CA LYS A 276 13.06 23.13 17.24
C LYS A 276 13.31 22.02 18.25
N ARG A 277 12.28 21.59 19.02
CA ARG A 277 12.34 20.54 20.03
C ARG A 277 11.99 19.13 19.51
N ASP A 278 11.50 19.04 18.27
CA ASP A 278 11.09 17.76 17.71
C ASP A 278 12.30 16.90 17.39
N ARG A 279 12.13 15.60 17.61
CA ARG A 279 13.01 14.56 17.08
C ARG A 279 12.34 13.97 15.85
N SER A 280 13.14 13.70 14.85
CA SER A 280 12.63 13.15 13.59
C SER A 280 12.88 11.65 13.54
N ASP A 281 11.82 10.88 13.36
CA ASP A 281 11.86 9.43 13.27
C ASP A 281 11.22 8.93 11.96
N ARG A 282 11.66 7.76 11.50
CA ARG A 282 10.99 7.01 10.46
C ARG A 282 9.94 6.11 11.12
N ILE A 283 8.68 6.47 10.95
CA ILE A 283 7.53 5.80 11.58
C ILE A 283 6.43 5.42 10.56
N ASP A 284 6.66 5.75 9.30
CA ASP A 284 5.90 5.23 8.17
C ASP A 284 6.72 4.19 7.42
N PHE A 285 6.07 3.15 6.94
CA PHE A 285 6.72 1.99 6.35
C PHE A 285 5.97 1.46 5.13
N ILE A 286 6.71 0.77 4.27
CA ILE A 286 6.18 -0.17 3.28
C ILE A 286 6.88 -1.50 3.51
N PHE A 287 6.10 -2.51 3.89
CA PHE A 287 6.57 -3.88 4.06
C PHE A 287 6.03 -4.76 2.94
N THR A 288 6.86 -5.69 2.45
CA THR A 288 6.45 -6.69 1.45
C THR A 288 6.96 -8.07 1.81
N ASN A 289 6.26 -9.11 1.35
CA ASN A 289 6.80 -10.46 1.38
C ASN A 289 7.71 -10.74 0.18
N THR A 290 8.31 -11.94 0.12
CA THR A 290 9.28 -12.33 -0.92
C THR A 290 8.71 -12.40 -2.33
N ARG A 291 7.39 -12.28 -2.52
CA ARG A 291 6.75 -12.27 -3.84
C ARG A 291 6.90 -10.93 -4.57
N LEU A 292 7.32 -9.92 -3.84
CA LEU A 292 7.63 -8.59 -4.38
C LEU A 292 9.07 -8.22 -3.99
N ARG A 293 9.84 -7.75 -4.96
CA ARG A 293 11.19 -7.24 -4.76
C ARG A 293 11.17 -5.72 -4.90
N CYS A 294 11.64 -5.03 -3.87
CA CYS A 294 11.81 -3.58 -3.94
C CYS A 294 12.89 -3.23 -4.96
N GLU A 295 12.56 -2.39 -5.92
CA GLU A 295 13.50 -1.85 -6.91
C GLU A 295 13.93 -0.44 -6.58
N ALA A 296 13.00 0.37 -6.10
CA ALA A 296 13.24 1.74 -5.67
C ALA A 296 12.27 2.12 -4.56
N ILE A 297 12.73 2.96 -3.64
CA ILE A 297 11.88 3.59 -2.63
C ILE A 297 12.40 4.98 -2.32
N ASP A 298 11.50 5.95 -2.33
CA ASP A 298 11.78 7.36 -2.12
C ASP A 298 10.92 7.91 -0.99
N ILE A 299 11.41 8.96 -0.34
CA ILE A 299 10.62 9.79 0.57
C ILE A 299 10.20 11.04 -0.18
N LEU A 300 8.92 11.36 -0.14
CA LEU A 300 8.34 12.57 -0.71
C LEU A 300 8.00 13.53 0.42
N GLY A 301 8.41 14.78 0.31
CA GLY A 301 8.17 15.77 1.37
C GLY A 301 8.60 17.18 1.01
N GLU A 302 8.82 17.98 2.03
CA GLU A 302 9.31 19.36 1.89
C GLU A 302 10.78 19.38 1.43
N SER A 303 11.14 20.38 0.65
CA SER A 303 12.53 20.61 0.25
C SER A 303 13.38 21.10 1.42
N GLY A 304 14.62 20.63 1.52
CA GLY A 304 15.59 21.11 2.49
C GLY A 304 15.44 20.58 3.92
N ALA A 305 14.66 19.52 4.14
CA ALA A 305 14.57 18.88 5.45
C ALA A 305 15.92 18.28 5.86
N ALA A 306 16.55 18.83 6.89
CA ALA A 306 17.88 18.41 7.37
C ALA A 306 17.90 16.96 7.92
N SER A 307 16.77 16.45 8.41
CA SER A 307 16.62 15.11 8.97
C SER A 307 16.41 14.01 7.93
N VAL A 308 16.19 14.39 6.66
CA VAL A 308 16.03 13.47 5.54
C VAL A 308 17.01 13.87 4.46
N ARG A 309 18.02 13.04 4.19
CA ARG A 309 18.91 13.32 3.07
C ARG A 309 18.11 13.20 1.77
N ASN A 310 17.83 14.37 1.16
CA ASN A 310 17.20 14.52 -0.15
C ASN A 310 15.80 13.88 -0.29
N PRO A 311 14.78 14.33 0.45
CA PRO A 311 13.41 13.99 0.07
C PRO A 311 13.15 14.56 -1.33
N LYS A 312 12.40 13.84 -2.14
CA LYS A 312 11.90 14.40 -3.40
C LYS A 312 10.89 15.49 -3.05
N PRO A 313 11.13 16.76 -3.46
CA PRO A 313 10.26 17.85 -3.08
C PRO A 313 8.88 17.76 -3.71
N LEU A 314 7.87 18.11 -2.94
CA LEU A 314 6.48 18.21 -3.37
C LEU A 314 6.12 19.65 -3.64
N ALA A 315 5.80 20.00 -4.89
CA ALA A 315 5.47 21.37 -5.31
C ALA A 315 4.24 21.95 -4.57
N GLY A 316 3.26 21.09 -4.23
CA GLY A 316 2.03 21.47 -3.52
C GLY A 316 2.08 21.32 -1.99
N GLY A 317 3.18 20.79 -1.44
CA GLY A 317 3.29 20.42 -0.04
C GLY A 317 2.52 19.15 0.33
N LEU A 318 2.62 18.73 1.60
CA LEU A 318 1.99 17.54 2.13
C LEU A 318 0.54 17.80 2.54
N PRO A 319 -0.38 16.82 2.34
CA PRO A 319 -1.76 16.93 2.84
C PRO A 319 -1.87 16.72 4.35
N GLY A 320 -0.92 15.99 4.94
CA GLY A 320 -0.85 15.69 6.37
C GLY A 320 0.43 16.19 7.02
N GLU A 321 0.83 15.53 8.09
CA GLU A 321 1.97 15.88 8.93
C GLU A 321 3.16 14.95 8.74
N HIS A 322 2.97 13.88 7.97
CA HIS A 322 4.00 12.89 7.64
C HIS A 322 4.46 13.03 6.19
N ARG A 323 5.72 12.75 5.94
CA ARG A 323 6.26 12.56 4.60
C ARG A 323 5.77 11.24 4.04
N ALA A 324 5.53 11.20 2.73
CA ALA A 324 5.07 10.00 2.06
C ALA A 324 6.24 9.12 1.64
N LEU A 325 6.04 7.80 1.66
CA LEU A 325 6.95 6.83 1.02
C LEU A 325 6.37 6.41 -0.32
N ARG A 326 7.19 6.46 -1.37
CA ARG A 326 6.84 5.90 -2.68
C ARG A 326 7.76 4.75 -2.99
N GLY A 327 7.20 3.56 -3.20
CA GLY A 327 7.92 2.34 -3.53
C GLY A 327 7.57 1.79 -4.91
N GLN A 328 8.58 1.28 -5.61
CA GLN A 328 8.42 0.49 -6.83
C GLN A 328 8.86 -0.94 -6.56
N PHE A 329 7.97 -1.89 -6.88
CA PHE A 329 8.17 -3.30 -6.59
C PHE A 329 7.98 -4.14 -7.84
N GLN A 330 8.94 -5.02 -8.12
CA GLN A 330 8.85 -6.01 -9.18
C GLN A 330 8.27 -7.33 -8.65
N TRP A 331 7.43 -7.97 -9.44
CA TRP A 331 6.98 -9.32 -9.15
C TRP A 331 8.17 -10.29 -9.20
N ASN A 332 8.37 -11.04 -8.13
CA ASN A 332 9.43 -12.02 -8.05
C ASN A 332 8.98 -13.35 -8.68
N GLU A 333 9.30 -13.56 -9.97
CA GLU A 333 8.86 -14.71 -10.75
C GLU A 333 9.24 -16.04 -10.13
N THR A 334 10.44 -16.14 -9.53
CA THR A 334 10.93 -17.38 -8.93
C THR A 334 10.12 -17.82 -7.70
N SER A 335 9.40 -16.91 -7.07
CA SER A 335 8.56 -17.20 -5.89
C SER A 335 7.17 -17.74 -6.23
N TRP A 336 6.79 -17.79 -7.54
CA TRP A 336 5.50 -18.28 -8.02
C TRP A 336 5.58 -19.70 -8.61
N ALA A 337 6.78 -20.18 -8.87
CA ALA A 337 7.02 -21.51 -9.38
C ALA A 337 6.93 -22.56 -8.23
N LYS A 338 5.72 -22.91 -7.82
CA LYS A 338 5.42 -24.08 -6.99
C LYS A 338 4.09 -24.70 -7.38
#